data_def224f00a60229704a724d11d561186
#
_entry.id   def224f00a60229704a724d11d561186
#
_cell.length_a   1.000
_cell.length_b   1.000
_cell.length_c   1.000
_cell.angle_alpha   90.00
_cell.angle_beta   90.00
_cell.angle_gamma   90.00
#
_symmetry.space_group_name_H-M   'P 1'
#
loop_
_entity.id
_entity.type
_entity.pdbx_description
1 polymer ?
#
loop_
_entity_poly.entity_id
_entity_poly.type
_entity_poly.pdbx_seq_one_letter_code
_entity_poly.pdbx_strand_id
1 'polypeptide(L)'
;ARLRQPRAEFTLESLGSDEWAMRPLVITKHTAQASDVLSQGWTVDNPYAAQPPRMRLEALMAAAPYDSPGHVTLAQFDRAHEFAPAATAAGVSARLEPVTEGQLVLGRLTATNDNAEGRGAWAQFTKVFDPPLDLSGQQGLGVWVRGDGQGEVLNFQMQSPDHISGAVGEHYVVVDFEGWRYFELIEHDSDRYADYAWPYPGGYSVYRETVHYPVVESLTIWCNNLPPGDAITCDLRAVHALPLEQTSLSQPHVRIGDDDVTLPVEVTSGTYVEVGVDGDCRLYSATGELLQQRQLDAMPQLKAGANALQLTFQT
;
A
#
# COMPACT_ATOMS: atom_id res chain seq x y z
N ALA A 1 3.82 12.85 21.03
CA ALA A 1 4.57 12.51 19.82
C ALA A 1 4.10 11.14 19.36
N ARG A 2 3.45 11.06 18.18
CA ARG A 2 3.18 9.77 17.53
C ARG A 2 4.50 9.29 16.96
N LEU A 3 4.92 8.12 17.34
CA LEU A 3 6.10 7.46 16.81
C LEU A 3 5.85 7.15 15.32
N ARG A 4 6.87 7.36 14.50
CA ARG A 4 6.87 7.04 13.09
C ARG A 4 6.73 5.54 12.91
N GLN A 5 5.93 5.13 11.95
CA GLN A 5 5.75 3.72 11.64
C GLN A 5 6.63 3.38 10.44
N PRO A 6 7.74 2.66 10.60
CA PRO A 6 8.54 2.21 9.47
C PRO A 6 7.74 1.25 8.62
N ARG A 7 8.02 1.25 7.33
CA ARG A 7 7.40 0.37 6.34
C ARG A 7 8.45 -0.55 5.78
N ALA A 8 8.11 -1.80 5.61
CA ALA A 8 8.99 -2.81 5.06
C ALA A 8 8.26 -3.73 4.08
N GLU A 9 8.97 -4.16 3.06
CA GLU A 9 8.59 -5.26 2.21
C GLU A 9 9.44 -6.49 2.55
N PHE A 10 8.79 -7.62 2.82
CA PHE A 10 9.46 -8.87 3.13
C PHE A 10 9.03 -9.93 2.13
N THR A 11 9.99 -10.57 1.50
CA THR A 11 9.79 -11.70 0.60
C THR A 11 10.50 -12.93 1.14
N LEU A 12 9.79 -14.05 1.17
CA LEU A 12 10.33 -15.34 1.54
C LEU A 12 10.11 -16.31 0.40
N GLU A 13 11.18 -16.97 -0.03
CA GLU A 13 11.17 -17.87 -1.16
C GLU A 13 11.68 -19.25 -0.73
N SER A 14 11.00 -20.32 -1.14
CA SER A 14 11.52 -21.67 -1.08
C SER A 14 11.75 -22.20 -2.49
N LEU A 15 12.81 -22.97 -2.65
CA LEU A 15 13.11 -23.65 -3.91
C LEU A 15 12.48 -25.05 -3.87
N GLY A 16 11.80 -25.45 -4.94
CA GLY A 16 11.32 -26.83 -5.10
C GLY A 16 12.47 -27.81 -5.28
N SER A 17 12.16 -29.09 -5.12
CA SER A 17 13.13 -30.19 -5.26
C SER A 17 13.67 -30.37 -6.70
N ASP A 18 13.15 -29.63 -7.66
CA ASP A 18 13.54 -29.71 -9.07
C ASP A 18 14.66 -28.68 -9.35
N GLU A 19 15.89 -29.11 -9.20
CA GLU A 19 17.09 -28.28 -9.39
C GLU A 19 17.17 -27.59 -10.77
N TRP A 20 16.40 -28.07 -11.75
CA TRP A 20 16.33 -27.52 -13.10
C TRP A 20 15.38 -26.33 -13.27
N ALA A 21 14.45 -26.16 -12.35
CA ALA A 21 13.44 -25.13 -12.48
C ALA A 21 13.85 -23.84 -11.79
N MET A 22 15.03 -23.43 -11.56
CA MET A 22 15.55 -22.14 -11.03
C MET A 22 14.46 -21.06 -10.72
N ARG A 23 13.24 -21.46 -10.42
CA ARG A 23 12.10 -20.62 -10.10
C ARG A 23 11.74 -20.83 -8.65
N PRO A 24 11.57 -19.76 -7.88
CA PRO A 24 10.97 -19.88 -6.57
C PRO A 24 9.55 -20.48 -6.73
N LEU A 25 9.24 -21.51 -5.98
CA LEU A 25 7.97 -22.23 -6.08
C LEU A 25 6.98 -21.81 -4.99
N VAL A 26 7.49 -21.15 -3.94
CA VAL A 26 6.69 -20.44 -2.95
C VAL A 26 7.31 -19.07 -2.77
N ILE A 27 6.56 -18.02 -3.12
CA ILE A 27 6.90 -16.63 -2.87
C ILE A 27 5.81 -16.06 -1.99
N THR A 28 6.21 -15.54 -0.84
CA THR A 28 5.31 -14.82 0.05
C THR A 28 5.81 -13.39 0.19
N LYS A 29 4.99 -12.46 -0.28
CA LYS A 29 5.27 -11.03 -0.22
C LYS A 29 4.33 -10.40 0.81
N HIS A 30 4.91 -9.80 1.83
CA HIS A 30 4.16 -9.11 2.88
C HIS A 30 4.69 -7.71 3.07
N THR A 31 3.78 -6.79 3.23
CA THR A 31 4.12 -5.43 3.63
C THR A 31 3.74 -5.24 5.08
N ALA A 32 4.72 -4.89 5.88
CA ALA A 32 4.54 -4.56 7.27
C ALA A 32 4.54 -3.04 7.48
N GLN A 33 3.54 -2.54 8.21
CA GLN A 33 3.57 -1.20 8.80
C GLN A 33 3.83 -1.34 10.28
N ALA A 34 4.84 -0.67 10.82
CA ALA A 34 5.22 -0.79 12.21
C ALA A 34 4.47 0.18 13.13
N SER A 35 3.98 -0.32 14.24
CA SER A 35 3.85 0.41 15.50
C SER A 35 4.96 -0.09 16.43
N ASP A 36 5.43 0.68 17.38
CA ASP A 36 6.60 0.56 18.26
C ASP A 36 7.27 -0.80 18.50
N VAL A 37 6.58 -1.90 18.31
CA VAL A 37 7.09 -3.27 18.19
C VAL A 37 6.21 -3.97 17.18
N LEU A 38 6.69 -4.12 15.98
CA LEU A 38 5.97 -4.91 14.99
C LEU A 38 6.16 -6.39 15.25
N SER A 39 5.04 -7.00 15.46
CA SER A 39 4.87 -8.41 15.32
C SER A 39 3.72 -8.62 14.34
N GLN A 40 4.02 -8.81 13.07
CA GLN A 40 3.04 -9.34 12.13
C GLN A 40 3.30 -10.83 11.97
N GLY A 41 2.26 -11.61 12.13
CA GLY A 41 2.29 -13.04 11.90
C GLY A 41 1.51 -13.41 10.64
N TRP A 42 2.11 -14.25 9.81
CA TRP A 42 1.49 -14.84 8.63
C TRP A 42 1.60 -16.35 8.67
N THR A 43 0.81 -17.01 7.86
CA THR A 43 0.96 -18.44 7.63
C THR A 43 1.41 -18.65 6.19
N VAL A 44 2.51 -19.40 6.03
CA VAL A 44 3.07 -19.77 4.72
C VAL A 44 2.97 -21.28 4.59
N ASP A 45 2.35 -21.75 3.51
CA ASP A 45 2.30 -23.17 3.20
C ASP A 45 3.46 -23.55 2.27
N ASN A 46 4.30 -24.49 2.73
CA ASN A 46 5.40 -25.05 1.95
C ASN A 46 5.01 -26.45 1.45
N PRO A 47 4.74 -26.63 0.16
CA PRO A 47 4.39 -27.94 -0.39
C PRO A 47 5.58 -28.90 -0.53
N TYR A 48 6.79 -28.45 -0.18
CA TYR A 48 8.03 -29.21 -0.36
C TYR A 48 8.63 -29.69 0.96
N ALA A 49 9.70 -30.45 0.87
CA ALA A 49 10.48 -30.89 2.04
C ALA A 49 11.04 -29.67 2.81
N ALA A 50 11.34 -29.88 4.08
CA ALA A 50 11.93 -28.85 4.92
C ALA A 50 13.26 -28.36 4.34
N GLN A 51 13.42 -27.05 4.24
CA GLN A 51 14.60 -26.39 3.68
C GLN A 51 14.74 -24.96 4.21
N PRO A 52 15.97 -24.41 4.26
CA PRO A 52 16.14 -23.00 4.55
C PRO A 52 15.58 -22.15 3.40
N PRO A 53 14.79 -21.11 3.69
CA PRO A 53 14.29 -20.20 2.66
C PRO A 53 15.35 -19.20 2.22
N ARG A 54 15.16 -18.60 1.04
CA ARG A 54 15.74 -17.29 0.75
C ARG A 54 14.84 -16.22 1.34
N MET A 55 15.45 -15.16 1.84
CA MET A 55 14.73 -14.03 2.41
C MET A 55 15.23 -12.73 1.79
N ARG A 56 14.30 -11.79 1.56
CA ARG A 56 14.62 -10.42 1.21
C ARG A 56 13.77 -9.48 2.08
N LEU A 57 14.41 -8.48 2.65
CA LEU A 57 13.75 -7.43 3.42
C LEU A 57 14.22 -6.07 2.90
N GLU A 58 13.28 -5.21 2.59
CA GLU A 58 13.52 -3.85 2.12
C GLU A 58 12.82 -2.86 3.05
N ALA A 59 13.53 -1.82 3.48
CA ALA A 59 12.92 -0.70 4.19
C ALA A 59 12.37 0.29 3.16
N LEU A 60 11.08 0.60 3.30
CA LEU A 60 10.38 1.54 2.43
C LEU A 60 10.39 2.95 3.04
N MET A 61 10.22 3.96 2.20
CA MET A 61 9.92 5.31 2.67
C MET A 61 8.58 5.31 3.42
N ALA A 62 8.46 6.15 4.43
CA ALA A 62 7.19 6.43 5.10
C ALA A 62 6.73 7.85 4.77
N ALA A 63 5.43 8.11 4.82
CA ALA A 63 4.96 9.49 4.77
C ALA A 63 5.11 10.15 6.15
N ALA A 64 5.33 11.46 6.17
CA ALA A 64 5.28 12.25 7.38
C ALA A 64 3.91 12.12 8.07
N PRO A 65 3.78 12.40 9.38
CA PRO A 65 2.50 12.36 10.07
C PRO A 65 1.42 13.19 9.37
N TYR A 66 0.17 12.73 9.44
CA TYR A 66 -0.99 13.36 8.78
C TYR A 66 -1.09 14.88 9.03
N ASP A 67 -0.83 15.32 10.25
CA ASP A 67 -0.86 16.73 10.65
C ASP A 67 0.54 17.40 10.58
N SER A 68 1.46 16.86 9.79
CA SER A 68 2.81 17.40 9.59
C SER A 68 2.75 18.85 9.07
N PRO A 69 3.58 19.78 9.59
CA PRO A 69 3.58 21.16 9.10
C PRO A 69 3.98 21.30 7.62
N GLY A 70 4.59 20.27 7.04
CA GLY A 70 4.97 20.23 5.62
C GLY A 70 3.90 19.66 4.69
N HIS A 71 2.70 19.33 5.17
CA HIS A 71 1.64 18.81 4.32
C HIS A 71 1.05 19.87 3.39
N VAL A 72 0.55 19.43 2.25
CA VAL A 72 -0.29 20.20 1.33
C VAL A 72 -1.68 19.57 1.30
N THR A 73 -2.73 20.35 1.60
CA THR A 73 -4.10 19.83 1.55
C THR A 73 -4.60 19.77 0.11
N LEU A 74 -4.86 18.56 -0.37
CA LEU A 74 -5.38 18.31 -1.72
C LEU A 74 -6.90 18.44 -1.77
N ALA A 75 -7.60 17.93 -0.75
CA ALA A 75 -9.05 18.04 -0.62
C ALA A 75 -9.43 18.30 0.84
N GLN A 76 -10.29 19.28 1.08
CA GLN A 76 -10.75 19.65 2.42
C GLN A 76 -12.21 19.32 2.67
N PHE A 77 -12.97 19.14 1.61
CA PHE A 77 -14.41 18.87 1.62
C PHE A 77 -15.25 19.99 2.28
N ASP A 78 -14.73 21.20 2.34
CA ASP A 78 -15.41 22.35 2.98
C ASP A 78 -16.32 23.13 2.02
N ARG A 79 -16.35 22.76 0.74
CA ARG A 79 -17.11 23.44 -0.32
C ARG A 79 -17.95 22.43 -1.10
N ALA A 80 -19.21 22.76 -1.34
CA ALA A 80 -20.16 21.93 -2.06
C ALA A 80 -19.76 21.60 -3.52
N HIS A 81 -18.80 22.34 -4.11
CA HIS A 81 -18.34 22.18 -5.50
C HIS A 81 -16.82 22.06 -5.59
N GLU A 82 -16.19 21.49 -4.56
CA GLU A 82 -14.76 21.25 -4.57
C GLU A 82 -14.37 20.21 -5.64
N PHE A 83 -15.25 19.28 -5.91
CA PHE A 83 -15.15 18.30 -6.97
C PHE A 83 -16.17 18.56 -8.07
N ALA A 84 -15.83 18.20 -9.30
CA ALA A 84 -16.79 18.18 -10.41
C ALA A 84 -17.94 17.20 -10.12
N PRO A 85 -19.10 17.35 -10.77
CA PRO A 85 -20.17 16.38 -10.71
C PRO A 85 -19.66 14.96 -10.97
N ALA A 86 -20.23 13.97 -10.27
CA ALA A 86 -19.80 12.58 -10.41
C ALA A 86 -19.94 12.10 -11.87
N ALA A 87 -18.92 11.45 -12.40
CA ALA A 87 -19.07 10.55 -13.53
C ALA A 87 -19.29 9.14 -13.00
N THR A 88 -20.20 8.39 -13.59
CA THR A 88 -20.62 7.08 -13.08
C THR A 88 -20.82 6.06 -14.19
N ALA A 89 -20.70 4.79 -13.83
CA ALA A 89 -21.17 3.71 -14.69
C ALA A 89 -22.69 3.77 -14.88
N ALA A 90 -23.20 3.13 -15.91
CA ALA A 90 -24.64 3.02 -16.13
C ALA A 90 -25.32 2.32 -14.93
N GLY A 91 -26.46 2.84 -14.48
CA GLY A 91 -27.19 2.33 -13.33
C GLY A 91 -26.54 2.64 -11.97
N VAL A 92 -25.56 3.55 -11.94
CA VAL A 92 -24.95 4.04 -10.70
C VAL A 92 -25.32 5.49 -10.47
N SER A 93 -25.70 5.81 -9.24
CA SER A 93 -25.81 7.19 -8.76
C SER A 93 -24.84 7.41 -7.60
N ALA A 94 -24.14 8.54 -7.59
CA ALA A 94 -23.15 8.82 -6.57
C ALA A 94 -23.06 10.31 -6.21
N ARG A 95 -22.66 10.59 -4.98
CA ARG A 95 -22.43 11.94 -4.47
C ARG A 95 -21.22 11.96 -3.56
N LEU A 96 -20.52 13.07 -3.57
CA LEU A 96 -19.47 13.41 -2.62
C LEU A 96 -19.81 14.81 -2.07
N GLU A 97 -20.29 14.86 -0.85
CA GLU A 97 -20.85 16.07 -0.24
C GLU A 97 -20.17 16.37 1.10
N PRO A 98 -20.00 17.68 1.44
CA PRO A 98 -19.50 18.07 2.76
C PRO A 98 -20.51 17.71 3.85
N VAL A 99 -20.03 17.08 4.92
CA VAL A 99 -20.79 16.80 6.14
C VAL A 99 -20.03 17.32 7.34
N THR A 100 -20.72 18.01 8.25
CA THR A 100 -20.09 18.49 9.48
C THR A 100 -20.48 17.61 10.65
N GLU A 101 -19.51 17.04 11.33
CA GLU A 101 -19.67 16.27 12.57
C GLU A 101 -18.86 16.93 13.70
N GLY A 102 -19.53 17.65 14.58
CA GLY A 102 -18.87 18.45 15.62
C GLY A 102 -18.03 19.58 15.00
N GLN A 103 -16.70 19.51 15.16
CA GLN A 103 -15.75 20.46 14.56
C GLN A 103 -15.09 19.94 13.28
N LEU A 104 -15.40 18.72 12.87
CA LEU A 104 -14.82 18.09 11.69
C LEU A 104 -15.71 18.33 10.46
N VAL A 105 -15.05 18.71 9.37
CA VAL A 105 -15.67 18.70 8.04
C VAL A 105 -15.17 17.45 7.34
N LEU A 106 -16.09 16.68 6.78
CA LEU A 106 -15.84 15.40 6.12
C LEU A 106 -16.41 15.44 4.70
N GLY A 107 -15.79 14.72 3.80
CA GLY A 107 -16.38 14.37 2.51
C GLY A 107 -17.17 13.07 2.65
N ARG A 108 -18.49 13.14 2.58
CA ARG A 108 -19.33 11.93 2.54
C ARG A 108 -19.54 11.48 1.13
N LEU A 109 -18.97 10.34 0.79
CA LEU A 109 -19.18 9.64 -0.45
C LEU A 109 -20.31 8.63 -0.24
N THR A 110 -21.37 8.76 -1.03
CA THR A 110 -22.46 7.79 -1.12
C THR A 110 -22.61 7.36 -2.55
N ALA A 111 -22.80 6.06 -2.78
CA ALA A 111 -23.10 5.55 -4.11
C ALA A 111 -24.08 4.39 -4.02
N THR A 112 -25.00 4.32 -5.00
CA THR A 112 -25.92 3.21 -5.20
C THR A 112 -25.69 2.59 -6.55
N ASN A 113 -25.73 1.26 -6.60
CA ASN A 113 -25.64 0.49 -7.83
C ASN A 113 -26.97 -0.24 -8.04
N ASP A 114 -27.80 0.27 -8.93
CA ASP A 114 -29.14 -0.29 -9.21
C ASP A 114 -29.06 -1.56 -10.09
N ASN A 115 -27.87 -1.97 -10.51
CA ASN A 115 -27.70 -3.17 -11.30
C ASN A 115 -27.87 -4.42 -10.45
N ALA A 116 -28.70 -5.36 -10.90
CA ALA A 116 -29.00 -6.60 -10.17
C ALA A 116 -27.87 -7.63 -10.26
N GLU A 117 -26.97 -7.52 -11.22
CA GLU A 117 -25.92 -8.49 -11.50
C GLU A 117 -24.53 -7.85 -11.54
N GLY A 118 -23.61 -8.48 -10.85
CA GLY A 118 -22.17 -8.17 -10.92
C GLY A 118 -21.76 -6.90 -10.17
N ARG A 119 -20.68 -7.04 -9.43
CA ARG A 119 -19.89 -5.90 -8.92
C ARG A 119 -19.00 -5.44 -10.07
N GLY A 120 -18.64 -4.23 -10.24
CA GLY A 120 -17.80 -3.68 -11.32
C GLY A 120 -18.31 -2.32 -11.74
N ALA A 121 -19.38 -1.88 -11.08
CA ALA A 121 -19.87 -0.53 -11.21
C ALA A 121 -18.94 0.44 -10.47
N TRP A 122 -18.84 1.65 -10.98
CA TRP A 122 -17.92 2.66 -10.48
C TRP A 122 -18.54 4.06 -10.48
N ALA A 123 -17.98 4.91 -9.64
CA ALA A 123 -18.18 6.35 -9.64
C ALA A 123 -16.82 7.05 -9.48
N GLN A 124 -16.68 8.25 -10.04
CA GLN A 124 -15.48 9.07 -9.87
C GLN A 124 -15.84 10.53 -9.62
N PHE A 125 -14.99 11.20 -8.85
CA PHE A 125 -15.08 12.60 -8.49
C PHE A 125 -13.72 13.24 -8.74
N THR A 126 -13.67 14.24 -9.61
CA THR A 126 -12.40 14.89 -9.99
C THR A 126 -12.36 16.32 -9.48
N LYS A 127 -11.25 16.65 -8.84
CA LYS A 127 -10.85 18.02 -8.49
C LYS A 127 -9.65 18.42 -9.34
N VAL A 128 -9.80 19.49 -10.11
CA VAL A 128 -8.72 20.08 -10.91
C VAL A 128 -8.04 21.16 -10.10
N PHE A 129 -6.73 21.22 -10.16
CA PHE A 129 -5.92 22.25 -9.56
C PHE A 129 -5.57 23.31 -10.62
N ASP A 130 -5.97 24.57 -10.38
CA ASP A 130 -5.66 25.70 -11.23
C ASP A 130 -5.15 26.87 -10.36
N PRO A 131 -3.84 27.19 -10.44
CA PRO A 131 -2.80 26.49 -11.21
C PRO A 131 -2.49 25.08 -10.67
N PRO A 132 -1.82 24.23 -11.49
CA PRO A 132 -1.31 22.93 -11.02
C PRO A 132 -0.44 23.06 -9.77
N LEU A 133 -0.43 22.04 -8.93
CA LEU A 133 0.34 22.01 -7.68
C LEU A 133 1.76 21.48 -7.91
N ASP A 134 2.73 22.13 -7.27
CA ASP A 134 4.07 21.57 -7.09
C ASP A 134 4.09 20.75 -5.79
N LEU A 135 4.15 19.43 -5.95
CA LEU A 135 4.22 18.45 -4.87
C LEU A 135 5.59 17.74 -4.83
N SER A 136 6.65 18.34 -5.38
CA SER A 136 8.00 17.76 -5.39
C SER A 136 8.48 17.32 -4.00
N GLY A 137 8.04 18.01 -2.95
CA GLY A 137 8.37 17.72 -1.56
C GLY A 137 7.34 16.83 -0.83
N GLN A 138 6.22 16.45 -1.46
CA GLN A 138 5.09 15.75 -0.84
C GLN A 138 4.61 14.60 -1.73
N GLN A 139 5.35 13.49 -1.73
CA GLN A 139 5.10 12.35 -2.61
C GLN A 139 4.28 11.22 -1.96
N GLY A 140 3.84 11.40 -0.73
CA GLY A 140 2.92 10.50 -0.04
C GLY A 140 1.54 11.12 0.10
N LEU A 141 0.50 10.31 0.20
CA LEU A 141 -0.84 10.74 0.58
C LEU A 141 -1.20 10.23 1.96
N GLY A 142 -1.90 11.05 2.72
CA GLY A 142 -2.50 10.68 3.99
C GLY A 142 -4.00 10.92 3.96
N VAL A 143 -4.79 9.91 4.30
CA VAL A 143 -6.24 10.02 4.37
C VAL A 143 -6.83 9.16 5.50
N TRP A 144 -7.79 9.71 6.22
CA TRP A 144 -8.66 8.95 7.12
C TRP A 144 -9.92 8.57 6.38
N VAL A 145 -10.25 7.29 6.38
CA VAL A 145 -11.46 6.73 5.76
C VAL A 145 -12.31 6.09 6.84
N ARG A 146 -13.59 6.45 6.89
CA ARG A 146 -14.59 5.72 7.67
C ARG A 146 -15.38 4.84 6.71
N GLY A 147 -15.13 3.55 6.80
CA GLY A 147 -15.75 2.54 5.96
C GLY A 147 -17.05 2.01 6.55
N ASP A 148 -17.84 1.40 5.69
CA ASP A 148 -19.07 0.67 6.01
C ASP A 148 -18.97 -0.86 5.85
N GLY A 149 -17.76 -1.35 5.45
CA GLY A 149 -17.47 -2.78 5.35
C GLY A 149 -18.00 -3.48 4.11
N GLN A 150 -18.50 -2.76 3.11
CA GLN A 150 -19.14 -3.35 1.92
C GLN A 150 -18.14 -3.90 0.89
N GLY A 151 -16.84 -3.59 1.01
CA GLY A 151 -15.77 -4.13 0.18
C GLY A 151 -15.61 -3.41 -1.16
N GLU A 152 -16.10 -2.19 -1.27
CA GLU A 152 -15.77 -1.31 -2.37
C GLU A 152 -14.30 -0.90 -2.32
N VAL A 153 -13.78 -0.40 -3.45
CA VAL A 153 -12.38 0.00 -3.58
C VAL A 153 -12.32 1.48 -3.91
N LEU A 154 -11.79 2.26 -2.97
CA LEU A 154 -11.43 3.65 -3.24
C LEU A 154 -10.09 3.68 -3.96
N ASN A 155 -9.96 4.53 -4.99
CA ASN A 155 -8.69 4.83 -5.64
C ASN A 155 -8.48 6.35 -5.62
N PHE A 156 -7.41 6.77 -4.95
CA PHE A 156 -6.97 8.16 -4.96
C PHE A 156 -5.96 8.33 -6.09
N GLN A 157 -6.41 8.86 -7.21
CA GLN A 157 -5.65 8.97 -8.43
C GLN A 157 -5.15 10.41 -8.60
N MET A 158 -3.84 10.58 -8.72
CA MET A 158 -3.21 11.86 -9.07
C MET A 158 -2.80 11.86 -10.53
N GLN A 159 -3.02 12.96 -11.22
CA GLN A 159 -2.66 13.14 -12.61
C GLN A 159 -1.72 14.32 -12.78
N SER A 160 -0.69 14.12 -13.61
CA SER A 160 0.21 15.15 -14.09
C SER A 160 0.23 15.19 -15.62
N PRO A 161 0.59 16.34 -16.26
CA PRO A 161 0.69 16.45 -17.70
C PRO A 161 1.90 15.64 -18.22
N ASP A 162 1.94 15.45 -19.52
CA ASP A 162 3.14 15.05 -20.27
C ASP A 162 3.63 13.62 -20.11
N HIS A 163 2.72 12.65 -20.19
CA HIS A 163 3.17 11.29 -20.42
C HIS A 163 2.44 10.61 -21.58
N ILE A 164 3.05 9.59 -22.18
CA ILE A 164 2.52 8.87 -23.36
C ILE A 164 1.14 8.27 -23.08
N SER A 165 0.81 7.99 -21.82
CA SER A 165 -0.49 7.47 -21.38
C SER A 165 -1.16 8.31 -20.27
N GLY A 166 -0.63 9.51 -19.99
CA GLY A 166 -1.13 10.40 -18.95
C GLY A 166 -0.64 9.97 -17.57
N ALA A 167 0.47 10.52 -17.10
CA ALA A 167 1.12 10.22 -15.82
C ALA A 167 0.12 10.21 -14.65
N VAL A 168 -0.34 9.01 -14.31
CA VAL A 168 -1.39 8.76 -13.34
C VAL A 168 -0.85 7.86 -12.23
N GLY A 169 -0.76 8.39 -11.03
CA GLY A 169 -0.47 7.61 -9.83
C GLY A 169 -1.77 7.14 -9.17
N GLU A 170 -1.88 5.87 -8.92
CA GLU A 170 -3.07 5.23 -8.34
C GLU A 170 -2.77 4.69 -6.95
N HIS A 171 -3.67 4.95 -6.01
CA HIS A 171 -3.54 4.55 -4.62
C HIS A 171 -4.86 3.94 -4.13
N TYR A 172 -4.85 2.68 -3.76
CA TYR A 172 -6.05 1.91 -3.48
C TYR A 172 -6.28 1.68 -1.99
N VAL A 173 -7.56 1.76 -1.61
CA VAL A 173 -8.05 1.37 -0.28
C VAL A 173 -9.24 0.45 -0.45
N VAL A 174 -9.13 -0.80 -0.02
CA VAL A 174 -10.28 -1.72 0.06
C VAL A 174 -11.03 -1.40 1.34
N VAL A 175 -12.32 -1.09 1.21
CA VAL A 175 -13.19 -0.72 2.34
C VAL A 175 -13.92 -1.98 2.85
N ASP A 176 -13.14 -2.94 3.35
CA ASP A 176 -13.60 -4.18 3.97
C ASP A 176 -13.72 -4.07 5.50
N PHE A 177 -13.81 -2.86 6.02
CA PHE A 177 -13.82 -2.53 7.44
C PHE A 177 -14.92 -1.52 7.77
N GLU A 178 -15.38 -1.56 9.01
CA GLU A 178 -16.25 -0.55 9.60
C GLU A 178 -15.46 0.43 10.47
N GLY A 179 -15.89 1.70 10.50
CA GLY A 179 -15.29 2.74 11.33
C GLY A 179 -14.05 3.39 10.71
N TRP A 180 -13.34 4.18 11.51
CA TRP A 180 -12.21 5.00 11.03
C TRP A 180 -10.91 4.23 10.95
N ARG A 181 -10.24 4.30 9.78
CA ARG A 181 -8.84 3.89 9.58
C ARG A 181 -8.04 4.97 8.88
N TYR A 182 -6.78 5.07 9.24
CA TYR A 182 -5.81 5.93 8.57
C TYR A 182 -5.05 5.14 7.52
N PHE A 183 -4.90 5.74 6.34
CA PHE A 183 -4.13 5.19 5.23
C PHE A 183 -3.03 6.15 4.85
N GLU A 184 -1.85 5.61 4.73
CA GLU A 184 -0.67 6.21 4.19
C GLU A 184 -0.43 5.57 2.83
N LEU A 185 -0.50 6.36 1.76
CA LEU A 185 -0.49 5.89 0.40
C LEU A 185 0.71 6.50 -0.33
N ILE A 186 1.61 5.66 -0.82
CA ILE A 186 2.81 6.06 -1.54
C ILE A 186 2.77 5.38 -2.90
N GLU A 187 3.23 6.07 -3.95
CA GLU A 187 3.07 5.64 -5.35
C GLU A 187 3.56 4.22 -5.61
N HIS A 188 4.66 3.80 -4.97
CA HIS A 188 5.15 2.43 -5.07
C HIS A 188 4.17 1.38 -4.52
N ASP A 189 3.17 1.78 -3.76
CA ASP A 189 2.15 0.87 -3.24
C ASP A 189 1.22 0.35 -4.33
N SER A 190 1.14 1.03 -5.48
CA SER A 190 0.38 0.55 -6.63
C SER A 190 0.90 -0.78 -7.17
N ASP A 191 2.19 -1.06 -7.04
CA ASP A 191 2.79 -2.34 -7.44
C ASP A 191 2.24 -3.54 -6.65
N ARG A 192 1.77 -3.31 -5.43
CA ARG A 192 1.18 -4.35 -4.58
C ARG A 192 -0.18 -4.79 -5.05
N TYR A 193 -0.90 -3.94 -5.75
CA TYR A 193 -2.18 -4.26 -6.33
C TYR A 193 -2.08 -5.19 -7.54
N ALA A 194 -0.89 -5.44 -8.06
CA ALA A 194 -0.66 -6.46 -9.07
C ALA A 194 -1.04 -7.87 -8.59
N ASP A 195 -0.96 -8.08 -7.27
CA ASP A 195 -1.32 -9.35 -6.62
C ASP A 195 -2.81 -9.40 -6.21
N TYR A 196 -3.53 -8.29 -6.34
CA TYR A 196 -4.96 -8.26 -6.10
C TYR A 196 -5.70 -8.98 -7.24
N ALA A 197 -6.28 -10.12 -6.91
CA ALA A 197 -7.15 -10.83 -7.83
C ALA A 197 -8.45 -10.01 -8.02
N TRP A 198 -8.51 -9.26 -9.11
CA TRP A 198 -9.72 -8.53 -9.49
C TRP A 198 -10.86 -9.53 -9.70
N PRO A 199 -11.94 -9.49 -8.90
CA PRO A 199 -12.93 -10.55 -8.88
C PRO A 199 -13.89 -10.53 -10.07
N TYR A 200 -13.69 -9.66 -11.07
CA TYR A 200 -14.62 -9.46 -12.17
C TYR A 200 -14.01 -9.77 -13.52
N PRO A 201 -14.79 -10.38 -14.43
CA PRO A 201 -14.41 -10.49 -15.82
C PRO A 201 -14.39 -9.10 -16.48
N GLY A 202 -13.28 -8.73 -17.06
CA GLY A 202 -13.08 -7.43 -17.69
C GLY A 202 -11.92 -6.72 -16.99
N GLY A 203 -10.84 -6.49 -17.72
CA GLY A 203 -9.59 -6.03 -17.12
C GLY A 203 -9.72 -4.66 -16.46
N TYR A 204 -9.48 -4.60 -15.18
CA TYR A 204 -9.03 -3.38 -14.55
C TYR A 204 -7.53 -3.26 -14.81
N SER A 205 -7.12 -2.18 -15.46
CA SER A 205 -5.70 -1.91 -15.69
C SER A 205 -5.23 -0.98 -14.58
N VAL A 206 -4.27 -1.46 -13.79
CA VAL A 206 -3.54 -0.62 -12.85
C VAL A 206 -2.53 0.20 -13.66
N TYR A 207 -2.66 1.52 -13.62
CA TYR A 207 -1.70 2.41 -14.25
C TYR A 207 -0.48 2.55 -13.34
N ARG A 208 0.69 2.24 -13.88
CA ARG A 208 1.97 2.22 -13.15
C ARG A 208 2.92 3.33 -13.57
N GLU A 209 2.38 4.42 -14.08
CA GLU A 209 3.21 5.52 -14.50
C GLU A 209 3.53 6.44 -13.34
N THR A 210 4.75 6.91 -13.32
CA THR A 210 5.25 7.82 -12.27
C THR A 210 4.62 9.19 -12.42
N VAL A 211 3.99 9.70 -11.37
CA VAL A 211 3.48 11.06 -11.31
C VAL A 211 4.64 12.07 -11.42
N HIS A 212 4.49 13.07 -12.25
CA HIS A 212 5.39 14.20 -12.30
C HIS A 212 5.01 15.20 -11.19
N TYR A 213 5.49 14.95 -9.98
CA TYR A 213 5.14 15.71 -8.78
C TYR A 213 5.35 17.24 -8.84
N PRO A 214 6.31 17.81 -9.62
CA PRO A 214 6.39 19.26 -9.82
C PRO A 214 5.14 19.88 -10.47
N VAL A 215 4.31 19.10 -11.16
CA VAL A 215 3.12 19.61 -11.87
C VAL A 215 1.98 18.61 -11.73
N VAL A 216 1.23 18.67 -10.63
CA VAL A 216 0.05 17.83 -10.41
C VAL A 216 -1.21 18.63 -10.77
N GLU A 217 -1.97 18.15 -11.75
CA GLU A 217 -3.13 18.83 -12.32
C GLU A 217 -4.44 18.48 -11.64
N SER A 218 -4.57 17.27 -11.13
CA SER A 218 -5.83 16.84 -10.51
C SER A 218 -5.66 15.74 -9.48
N LEU A 219 -6.66 15.67 -8.60
CA LEU A 219 -6.97 14.53 -7.74
C LEU A 219 -8.33 13.96 -8.15
N THR A 220 -8.39 12.69 -8.50
CA THR A 220 -9.63 11.97 -8.73
C THR A 220 -9.82 10.90 -7.66
N ILE A 221 -10.98 10.91 -7.02
CA ILE A 221 -11.39 9.86 -6.08
C ILE A 221 -12.35 8.94 -6.81
N TRP A 222 -11.92 7.71 -7.08
CA TRP A 222 -12.77 6.67 -7.61
C TRP A 222 -13.36 5.84 -6.48
N CYS A 223 -14.57 5.40 -6.68
CA CYS A 223 -15.21 4.35 -5.90
C CYS A 223 -15.60 3.22 -6.85
N ASN A 224 -14.84 2.16 -6.79
CA ASN A 224 -14.99 1.00 -7.66
C ASN A 224 -15.63 -0.14 -6.89
N ASN A 225 -16.08 -1.16 -7.60
CA ASN A 225 -16.50 -2.37 -6.97
C ASN A 225 -17.81 -2.25 -6.17
N LEU A 226 -18.68 -1.35 -6.61
CA LEU A 226 -19.93 -1.09 -5.92
C LEU A 226 -20.80 -2.36 -5.86
N PRO A 227 -21.31 -2.72 -4.67
CA PRO A 227 -22.15 -3.90 -4.52
C PRO A 227 -23.45 -3.77 -5.31
N PRO A 228 -23.91 -4.84 -6.00
CA PRO A 228 -25.12 -4.80 -6.80
C PRO A 228 -26.37 -4.68 -5.92
N GLY A 229 -27.30 -3.81 -6.31
CA GLY A 229 -28.58 -3.61 -5.60
C GLY A 229 -28.44 -3.01 -4.21
N ASP A 230 -27.29 -2.41 -3.89
CA ASP A 230 -27.02 -1.86 -2.56
C ASP A 230 -26.40 -0.46 -2.63
N ALA A 231 -26.28 0.17 -1.48
CA ALA A 231 -25.68 1.49 -1.31
C ALA A 231 -24.46 1.40 -0.38
N ILE A 232 -23.43 2.18 -0.70
CA ILE A 232 -22.25 2.34 0.16
C ILE A 232 -22.22 3.74 0.75
N THR A 233 -21.56 3.87 1.89
CA THR A 233 -21.30 5.15 2.54
C THR A 233 -19.90 5.17 3.13
N CYS A 234 -19.03 6.00 2.57
CA CYS A 234 -17.68 6.26 3.10
C CYS A 234 -17.56 7.72 3.51
N ASP A 235 -16.94 7.99 4.64
CA ASP A 235 -16.56 9.35 5.00
C ASP A 235 -15.06 9.51 4.95
N LEU A 236 -14.63 10.62 4.39
CA LEU A 236 -13.23 10.99 4.20
C LEU A 236 -12.91 12.24 5.04
N ARG A 237 -11.79 12.23 5.78
CA ARG A 237 -11.20 13.48 6.25
C ARG A 237 -10.37 14.09 5.12
N ALA A 238 -9.91 15.31 5.31
CA ALA A 238 -9.06 15.98 4.34
C ALA A 238 -8.01 15.03 3.76
N VAL A 239 -7.76 15.12 2.46
CA VAL A 239 -6.67 14.38 1.80
C VAL A 239 -5.44 15.29 1.78
N HIS A 240 -4.37 14.83 2.40
CA HIS A 240 -3.11 15.55 2.47
C HIS A 240 -2.04 14.89 1.61
N ALA A 241 -1.31 15.68 0.83
CA ALA A 241 -0.02 15.30 0.30
C ALA A 241 1.04 15.53 1.38
N LEU A 242 1.87 14.53 1.64
CA LEU A 242 2.80 14.47 2.77
C LEU A 242 4.23 14.31 2.27
N PRO A 243 5.21 14.97 2.93
CA PRO A 243 6.61 14.65 2.70
C PRO A 243 6.91 13.17 2.95
N LEU A 244 7.85 12.61 2.19
CA LEU A 244 8.40 11.30 2.50
C LEU A 244 9.55 11.43 3.48
N GLU A 245 9.64 10.47 4.39
CA GLU A 245 10.67 10.37 5.40
C GLU A 245 11.37 9.02 5.33
N GLN A 246 12.67 9.03 5.55
CA GLN A 246 13.43 7.79 5.67
C GLN A 246 13.07 7.06 6.96
N THR A 247 13.00 5.75 6.88
CA THR A 247 12.85 4.85 8.02
C THR A 247 14.06 3.95 8.16
N SER A 248 14.25 3.40 9.34
CA SER A 248 15.32 2.45 9.63
C SER A 248 14.75 1.25 10.39
N LEU A 249 15.16 0.07 10.00
CA LEU A 249 14.79 -1.19 10.62
C LEU A 249 16.04 -1.73 11.32
N SER A 250 16.09 -1.53 12.63
CA SER A 250 17.21 -2.03 13.43
C SER A 250 16.96 -3.47 13.85
N GLN A 251 17.98 -4.31 13.71
CA GLN A 251 17.95 -5.71 14.15
C GLN A 251 16.71 -6.46 13.67
N PRO A 252 16.44 -6.53 12.36
CA PRO A 252 15.31 -7.30 11.86
C PRO A 252 15.39 -8.74 12.33
N HIS A 253 14.29 -9.24 12.89
CA HIS A 253 14.21 -10.58 13.45
C HIS A 253 13.11 -11.36 12.74
N VAL A 254 13.46 -12.48 12.16
CA VAL A 254 12.57 -13.37 11.42
C VAL A 254 12.39 -14.65 12.20
N ARG A 255 11.15 -15.02 12.47
CA ARG A 255 10.79 -16.29 13.11
C ARG A 255 9.94 -17.11 12.15
N ILE A 256 10.31 -18.37 11.97
CA ILE A 256 9.58 -19.35 11.15
C ILE A 256 9.29 -20.59 12.01
N GLY A 257 8.05 -20.75 12.45
CA GLY A 257 7.69 -21.79 13.40
C GLY A 257 8.41 -21.60 14.73
N ASP A 258 9.27 -22.56 15.07
CA ASP A 258 10.07 -22.54 16.31
C ASP A 258 11.48 -21.94 16.12
N ASP A 259 11.90 -21.79 14.87
CA ASP A 259 13.23 -21.27 14.53
C ASP A 259 13.18 -19.74 14.39
N ASP A 260 14.23 -19.05 14.85
CA ASP A 260 14.36 -17.61 14.72
C ASP A 260 15.78 -17.18 14.33
N VAL A 261 15.87 -16.04 13.66
CA VAL A 261 17.14 -15.43 13.27
C VAL A 261 17.06 -13.92 13.35
N THR A 262 18.10 -13.29 13.88
CA THR A 262 18.29 -11.84 13.80
C THR A 262 19.23 -11.52 12.66
N LEU A 263 18.81 -10.63 11.76
CA LEU A 263 19.66 -10.15 10.67
C LEU A 263 20.62 -9.09 11.25
N PRO A 264 21.95 -9.33 11.19
CA PRO A 264 22.93 -8.46 11.85
C PRO A 264 23.25 -7.22 11.00
N VAL A 265 22.21 -6.54 10.52
CA VAL A 265 22.26 -5.36 9.67
C VAL A 265 21.19 -4.37 10.08
N GLU A 266 21.43 -3.10 9.78
CA GLU A 266 20.43 -2.06 9.82
C GLU A 266 19.98 -1.80 8.37
N VAL A 267 18.67 -1.87 8.11
CA VAL A 267 18.10 -1.66 6.77
C VAL A 267 17.40 -0.31 6.77
N THR A 268 17.91 0.64 6.03
CA THR A 268 17.33 1.99 5.89
C THR A 268 16.54 2.11 4.58
N SER A 269 15.59 3.02 4.51
CA SER A 269 14.83 3.28 3.27
C SER A 269 15.76 3.45 2.07
N GLY A 270 15.45 2.74 0.99
CA GLY A 270 16.29 2.67 -0.20
C GLY A 270 17.43 1.64 -0.12
N THR A 271 17.47 0.82 0.94
CA THR A 271 18.38 -0.34 1.00
C THR A 271 17.57 -1.62 1.21
N TYR A 272 18.12 -2.73 0.79
CA TYR A 272 17.54 -4.04 1.02
C TYR A 272 18.58 -5.07 1.44
N VAL A 273 18.16 -6.03 2.24
CA VAL A 273 18.99 -7.17 2.62
C VAL A 273 18.48 -8.44 1.94
N GLU A 274 19.39 -9.24 1.43
CA GLU A 274 19.12 -10.59 0.93
C GLU A 274 19.86 -11.60 1.80
N VAL A 275 19.18 -12.70 2.10
CA VAL A 275 19.74 -13.82 2.84
C VAL A 275 19.62 -15.07 2.00
N GLY A 276 20.77 -15.65 1.64
CA GLY A 276 20.87 -16.90 0.91
C GLY A 276 20.54 -18.11 1.80
N VAL A 277 20.26 -19.25 1.17
CA VAL A 277 19.99 -20.52 1.88
C VAL A 277 21.16 -21.02 2.74
N ASP A 278 22.34 -20.56 2.44
CA ASP A 278 23.59 -20.82 3.17
C ASP A 278 23.84 -19.86 4.36
N GLY A 279 22.89 -18.93 4.59
CA GLY A 279 23.00 -17.92 5.65
C GLY A 279 23.87 -16.71 5.28
N ASP A 280 24.27 -16.58 4.03
CA ASP A 280 24.98 -15.39 3.55
C ASP A 280 24.02 -14.19 3.49
N CYS A 281 24.21 -13.23 4.40
CA CYS A 281 23.37 -12.06 4.60
C CYS A 281 24.05 -10.83 3.98
N ARG A 282 23.47 -10.26 2.92
CA ARG A 282 24.02 -9.17 2.13
C ARG A 282 23.08 -7.97 2.13
N LEU A 283 23.61 -6.81 2.53
CA LEU A 283 22.91 -5.53 2.45
C LEU A 283 23.34 -4.79 1.17
N TYR A 284 22.36 -4.33 0.41
CA TYR A 284 22.55 -3.62 -0.84
C TYR A 284 21.94 -2.22 -0.80
N SER A 285 22.49 -1.30 -1.61
CA SER A 285 21.84 -0.03 -1.95
C SER A 285 20.66 -0.25 -2.89
N ALA A 286 19.83 0.78 -3.09
CA ALA A 286 18.75 0.76 -4.08
C ALA A 286 19.23 0.44 -5.51
N THR A 287 20.50 0.74 -5.83
CA THR A 287 21.12 0.47 -7.14
C THR A 287 21.80 -0.89 -7.22
N GLY A 288 21.71 -1.72 -6.16
CA GLY A 288 22.29 -3.06 -6.12
C GLY A 288 23.79 -3.09 -5.75
N GLU A 289 24.37 -2.00 -5.24
CA GLU A 289 25.72 -2.00 -4.73
C GLU A 289 25.79 -2.71 -3.38
N LEU A 290 26.71 -3.66 -3.21
CA LEU A 290 26.93 -4.37 -1.95
C LEU A 290 27.53 -3.42 -0.91
N LEU A 291 26.78 -3.13 0.15
CA LEU A 291 27.17 -2.25 1.25
C LEU A 291 27.80 -3.02 2.41
N GLN A 292 27.25 -4.18 2.71
CA GLN A 292 27.66 -5.01 3.85
C GLN A 292 27.39 -6.48 3.58
N GLN A 293 28.25 -7.36 4.11
CA GLN A 293 28.05 -8.80 4.10
C GLN A 293 28.32 -9.37 5.49
N ARG A 294 27.48 -10.31 5.93
CA ARG A 294 27.59 -11.03 7.18
C ARG A 294 27.17 -12.49 6.98
N GLN A 295 27.67 -13.38 7.84
CA GLN A 295 27.24 -14.75 7.88
C GLN A 295 26.31 -14.94 9.08
N LEU A 296 25.17 -15.58 8.87
CA LEU A 296 24.26 -15.98 9.95
C LEU A 296 24.77 -17.30 10.56
N ASP A 297 24.68 -17.41 11.88
CA ASP A 297 25.09 -18.61 12.61
C ASP A 297 24.16 -19.80 12.37
N ALA A 298 22.88 -19.53 12.09
CA ALA A 298 21.88 -20.53 11.78
C ALA A 298 20.80 -19.95 10.85
N MET A 299 20.20 -20.84 10.04
CA MET A 299 19.08 -20.50 9.17
C MET A 299 17.79 -21.17 9.66
N PRO A 300 16.68 -20.43 9.74
CA PRO A 300 15.40 -21.02 10.05
C PRO A 300 14.98 -22.01 8.96
N GLN A 301 14.20 -23.02 9.33
CA GLN A 301 13.71 -24.02 8.40
C GLN A 301 12.24 -23.78 8.07
N LEU A 302 11.96 -23.68 6.78
CA LEU A 302 10.59 -23.72 6.26
C LEU A 302 10.18 -25.20 6.15
N LYS A 303 9.44 -25.69 7.14
CA LYS A 303 8.98 -27.09 7.21
C LYS A 303 7.91 -27.36 6.14
N ALA A 304 7.72 -28.62 5.74
CA ALA A 304 6.60 -28.99 4.86
C ALA A 304 5.25 -28.66 5.52
N GLY A 305 4.31 -28.16 4.77
CA GLY A 305 3.00 -27.72 5.23
C GLY A 305 3.01 -26.29 5.80
N ALA A 306 2.06 -26.01 6.67
CA ALA A 306 1.84 -24.67 7.20
C ALA A 306 2.94 -24.24 8.18
N ASN A 307 3.51 -23.06 7.98
CA ASN A 307 4.51 -22.44 8.81
C ASN A 307 4.00 -21.08 9.30
N ALA A 308 4.10 -20.84 10.62
CA ALA A 308 3.89 -19.51 11.16
C ALA A 308 5.13 -18.66 10.88
N LEU A 309 4.96 -17.51 10.25
CA LEU A 309 6.01 -16.53 9.98
C LEU A 309 5.77 -15.27 10.81
N GLN A 310 6.80 -14.77 11.44
CA GLN A 310 6.75 -13.52 12.19
C GLN A 310 7.98 -12.67 11.88
N LEU A 311 7.75 -11.40 11.57
CA LEU A 311 8.79 -10.40 11.39
C LEU A 311 8.69 -9.34 12.48
N THR A 312 9.79 -9.07 13.17
CA THR A 312 9.89 -8.00 14.16
C THR A 312 11.13 -7.17 13.91
N PHE A 313 11.12 -5.91 14.29
CA PHE A 313 12.29 -5.03 14.24
C PHE A 313 12.11 -3.86 15.21
N GLN A 314 13.23 -3.24 15.56
CA GLN A 314 13.27 -2.01 16.33
C GLN A 314 13.35 -0.81 15.35
N THR A 315 12.75 0.29 15.74
CA THR A 315 12.69 1.53 14.97
C THR A 315 13.54 2.62 15.63
#